data_154cbee582c5e753162f391661c7ccae
#
_entry.id   154cbee582c5e753162f391661c7ccae
#
_cell.length_a   1.000
_cell.length_b   1.000
_cell.length_c   1.000
_cell.angle_alpha   90.00
_cell.angle_beta   90.00
_cell.angle_gamma   90.00
#
_symmetry.space_group_name_H-M   'P 1'
#
loop_
_entity.id
_entity.type
_entity.pdbx_description
1 polymer ?
#
loop_
_entity_poly.entity_id
_entity_poly.type
_entity_poly.pdbx_seq_one_letter_code
_entity_poly.pdbx_strand_id
1 'polypeptide(L)' 'MADEKQIIIALGSNYNPRHNLSHVEMILRKHFPNIIFSKPMHTTPIGIVSPDFINRIALCSTAEPLDMILKD' A
#
# COMPACT_ATOMS: atom_id res chain seq x y z
N MET A 1 -11.23 8.31 -24.74
CA MET A 1 -10.16 7.73 -23.91
C MET A 1 -10.41 8.02 -22.44
N ALA A 2 -10.32 7.03 -21.59
CA ALA A 2 -10.44 7.25 -20.16
C ALA A 2 -9.19 7.93 -19.64
N ASP A 3 -9.36 8.96 -18.80
CA ASP A 3 -8.25 9.64 -18.17
C ASP A 3 -7.65 8.76 -17.08
N GLU A 4 -6.33 8.70 -17.00
CA GLU A 4 -5.65 8.05 -15.91
C GLU A 4 -5.77 8.88 -14.65
N LYS A 5 -6.00 8.19 -13.53
CA LYS A 5 -6.06 8.80 -12.21
C LYS A 5 -4.85 8.36 -11.40
N GLN A 6 -4.31 9.28 -10.63
CA GLN A 6 -3.27 8.95 -9.67
C GLN A 6 -3.92 8.48 -8.38
N ILE A 7 -3.39 7.38 -7.86
CA ILE A 7 -3.89 6.78 -6.62
C ILE A 7 -2.76 6.72 -5.62
N ILE A 8 -3.02 7.18 -4.40
CA ILE A 8 -2.10 7.06 -3.28
C ILE A 8 -2.65 5.99 -2.35
N ILE A 9 -1.85 4.97 -2.10
CA ILE A 9 -2.23 3.87 -1.23
C ILE A 9 -1.34 3.90 0.01
N ALA A 10 -1.95 3.92 1.18
CA ALA A 10 -1.23 3.83 2.44
C ALA A 10 -1.32 2.40 2.95
N LEU A 11 -0.17 1.81 3.25
CA LEU A 11 -0.06 0.45 3.78
C LEU A 11 0.54 0.51 5.16
N GLY A 12 -0.03 -0.26 6.10
CA GLY A 12 0.52 -0.33 7.43
C GLY A 12 0.24 -1.68 8.06
N SER A 13 1.19 -2.17 8.85
CA SER A 13 1.05 -3.42 9.57
C SER A 13 1.91 -3.42 10.82
N ASN A 14 1.39 -3.98 11.91
CA ASN A 14 2.17 -4.22 13.12
C ASN A 14 2.21 -5.71 13.50
N TYR A 15 1.67 -6.57 12.68
CA TYR A 15 1.70 -8.02 12.83
C TYR A 15 2.46 -8.62 11.64
N ASN A 16 3.60 -9.25 11.91
CA ASN A 16 4.49 -9.77 10.86
C ASN A 16 4.61 -8.79 9.69
N PRO A 17 4.98 -7.52 9.95
CA PRO A 17 4.83 -6.47 8.94
C PRO A 17 5.66 -6.72 7.69
N ARG A 18 6.86 -7.29 7.82
CA ARG A 18 7.69 -7.57 6.65
C ARG A 18 7.02 -8.55 5.71
N HIS A 19 6.47 -9.63 6.28
CA HIS A 19 5.79 -10.64 5.48
C HIS A 19 4.51 -10.10 4.86
N ASN A 20 3.67 -9.45 5.66
CA ASN A 20 2.37 -8.95 5.21
C ASN A 20 2.52 -7.85 4.17
N LEU A 21 3.41 -6.90 4.38
CA LEU A 21 3.63 -5.82 3.44
C LEU A 21 4.25 -6.33 2.14
N SER A 22 5.20 -7.26 2.21
CA SER A 22 5.80 -7.84 1.01
C SER A 22 4.77 -8.58 0.17
N HIS A 23 3.85 -9.28 0.83
CA HIS A 23 2.79 -9.99 0.13
C HIS A 23 1.85 -9.04 -0.61
N VAL A 24 1.41 -7.98 0.07
CA VAL A 24 0.53 -6.96 -0.52
C VAL A 24 1.24 -6.24 -1.65
N GLU A 25 2.51 -5.88 -1.46
CA GLU A 25 3.30 -5.20 -2.49
C GLU A 25 3.41 -6.06 -3.76
N MET A 26 3.59 -7.36 -3.60
CA MET A 26 3.65 -8.26 -4.75
C MET A 26 2.34 -8.24 -5.53
N ILE A 27 1.22 -8.28 -4.83
CA ILE A 27 -0.11 -8.21 -5.45
C ILE A 27 -0.29 -6.89 -6.18
N LEU A 28 0.08 -5.78 -5.54
CA LEU A 28 -0.06 -4.45 -6.14
C LEU A 28 0.82 -4.29 -7.37
N ARG A 29 2.02 -4.84 -7.38
CA ARG A 29 2.91 -4.77 -8.54
C ARG A 29 2.33 -5.51 -9.74
N LYS A 30 1.59 -6.57 -9.52
CA LYS A 30 0.91 -7.29 -10.60
C LYS A 30 -0.23 -6.49 -11.19
N HIS A 31 -0.99 -5.79 -10.34
CA HIS A 31 -2.12 -4.98 -10.80
C HIS A 31 -1.67 -3.64 -11.39
N PHE A 32 -0.60 -3.06 -10.85
CA PHE A 32 -0.12 -1.74 -11.25
C PHE A 32 1.37 -1.82 -11.56
N PRO A 33 1.75 -2.19 -12.80
CA PRO A 33 3.18 -2.34 -13.13
C PRO A 33 4.01 -1.08 -12.93
N ASN A 34 3.37 0.09 -12.94
CA ASN A 34 4.06 1.38 -12.76
C ASN A 34 4.06 1.88 -11.33
N ILE A 35 3.62 1.05 -10.38
CA ILE A 35 3.54 1.47 -8.98
C ILE A 35 4.92 1.76 -8.40
N ILE A 36 4.99 2.82 -7.59
CA ILE A 36 6.19 3.25 -6.89
C ILE A 36 5.91 3.21 -5.40
N PHE A 37 6.83 2.62 -4.64
CA PHE A 37 6.71 2.55 -3.19
C PHE A 37 7.71 3.49 -2.52
N SER A 38 7.28 4.14 -1.43
CA SER A 38 8.16 4.90 -0.56
C SER A 38 9.08 3.97 0.23
N LYS A 39 10.05 4.55 0.95
CA LYS A 39 10.80 3.80 1.94
C LYS A 39 9.88 3.38 3.08
N PRO A 40 10.12 2.22 3.70
CA PRO A 40 9.37 1.84 4.89
C PRO A 40 9.60 2.84 6.02
N MET A 41 8.55 3.17 6.74
CA MET A 41 8.62 4.06 7.89
C MET A 41 8.11 3.32 9.12
N HIS A 42 8.84 3.43 10.22
CA HIS A 42 8.46 2.81 11.49
C HIS A 42 7.76 3.85 12.35
N THR A 43 6.61 3.48 12.90
CA THR A 43 5.88 4.35 13.82
C THR A 43 5.53 3.55 15.08
N THR A 44 5.64 4.22 16.24
CA THR A 44 5.32 3.62 17.52
C THR A 44 3.90 4.02 17.92
N PRO A 45 3.02 3.06 18.25
CA PRO A 45 1.69 3.40 18.73
C PRO A 45 1.75 4.23 20.00
N ILE A 46 0.88 5.23 20.11
CA ILE A 46 0.82 6.12 21.27
C ILE A 46 -0.20 5.57 22.27
N GLY A 47 0.22 5.48 23.54
CA GLY A 47 -0.68 5.13 24.64
C GLY A 47 -0.99 3.65 24.80
N ILE A 48 -0.41 2.78 23.99
CA ILE A 48 -0.59 1.34 24.11
C ILE A 48 0.76 0.62 23.99
N VAL A 49 0.86 -0.54 24.60
CA VAL A 49 2.03 -1.42 24.45
C VAL A 49 1.75 -2.37 23.30
N SER A 50 2.38 -2.15 22.17
CA SER A 50 2.24 -3.02 21.01
C SER A 50 3.50 -2.90 20.14
N PRO A 51 3.71 -3.85 19.21
CA PRO A 51 4.81 -3.72 18.26
C PRO A 51 4.67 -2.46 17.40
N ASP A 52 5.80 -1.93 16.97
CA ASP A 52 5.82 -0.79 16.06
C ASP A 52 5.14 -1.15 14.74
N PHE A 53 4.49 -0.16 14.14
CA PHE A 53 3.98 -0.29 12.79
C PHE A 53 5.08 -0.07 11.78
N ILE A 54 5.03 -0.79 10.69
CA ILE A 54 5.77 -0.45 9.48
C ILE A 54 4.76 0.08 8.48
N ASN A 55 5.01 1.30 8.01
CA ASN A 55 4.13 1.99 7.08
C ASN A 55 4.85 2.23 5.76
N ARG A 56 4.11 2.19 4.68
CA ARG A 56 4.63 2.45 3.35
C ARG A 56 3.56 3.14 2.52
N ILE A 57 3.99 4.05 1.67
CA ILE A 57 3.07 4.75 0.76
C ILE A 57 3.40 4.30 -0.66
N ALA A 58 2.36 4.02 -1.43
CA ALA A 58 2.49 3.66 -2.83
C ALA A 58 1.78 4.68 -3.70
N LEU A 59 2.38 4.96 -4.85
CA LEU A 59 1.79 5.83 -5.86
C LEU A 59 1.67 5.04 -7.15
N CYS A 60 0.48 5.03 -7.73
CA CYS A 60 0.25 4.39 -9.02
C CYS A 60 -0.75 5.19 -9.84
N SER A 61 -0.83 4.84 -11.12
CA SER A 61 -1.78 5.46 -12.05
C SER A 61 -2.60 4.37 -12.71
N THR A 62 -3.88 4.63 -12.87
CA THR A 62 -4.77 3.67 -13.52
C THR A 62 -5.92 4.38 -14.19
N ALA A 63 -6.42 3.80 -15.28
CA ALA A 63 -7.65 4.22 -15.92
C ALA A 63 -8.86 3.41 -15.42
N GLU A 64 -8.63 2.41 -14.57
CA GLU A 64 -9.71 1.58 -14.05
C GLU A 64 -10.58 2.35 -13.06
N PRO A 65 -11.90 2.10 -13.04
CA PRO A 65 -12.77 2.67 -12.02
C PRO A 65 -12.36 2.20 -10.62
N LEU A 66 -12.57 3.07 -9.64
CA LEU A 66 -12.19 2.77 -8.25
C LEU A 66 -12.87 1.51 -7.71
N ASP A 67 -14.13 1.29 -8.06
CA ASP A 67 -14.86 0.11 -7.61
C ASP A 67 -14.22 -1.20 -8.12
N MET A 68 -13.62 -1.19 -9.29
CA MET A 68 -12.89 -2.35 -9.80
C MET A 68 -11.62 -2.61 -8.99
N ILE A 69 -10.98 -1.56 -8.52
CA ILE A 69 -9.75 -1.67 -7.70
C ILE A 69 -10.08 -2.22 -6.33
N LEU A 70 -11.17 -1.77 -5.72
CA LEU A 70 -11.55 -2.14 -4.36
C LEU A 70 -12.17 -3.54 -4.28
N LYS A 71 -12.47 -4.16 -5.41
CA LYS A 71 -13.10 -5.48 -5.44
C LYS A 71 -12.17 -6.61 -5.06
N ASP A 72 -10.90 -6.39 -5.15
CA ASP A 72 -9.89 -7.39 -4.77
C ASP A 72 -9.43 -7.16 -3.31
#